data_d33ed1a537a3362cfeba979b3588bc1e
#
_entry.id   d33ed1a537a3362cfeba979b3588bc1e
#
_cell.length_a   1.000
_cell.length_b   1.000
_cell.length_c   1.000
_cell.angle_alpha   90.00
_cell.angle_beta   90.00
_cell.angle_gamma   90.00
#
_symmetry.space_group_name_H-M   'P 1'
#
loop_
_entity.id
_entity.type
_entity.pdbx_description
1 polymer ?
#
loop_
_entity_poly.entity_id
_entity_poly.type
_entity_poly.pdbx_seq_one_letter_code
_entity_poly.pdbx_strand_id
1 'polypeptide(L)'
;DGGLSVVVEDARVFIPASLVSDTYEKDLTKYQDQEIEFVISEFNPRKRRVIGDRKQLLVAAKKEKQKELFEKIEAGMKVEGVVKNVTDFGAFIDLGGADGLLHISEMSWGRVENPKKVFNIGDKVTVLIKDIQGEKIALSLKFPEENPWLKAEEKYKVGSVVTGKVARMTDFGAFVELESGIDALLHVSQIAKEHIDKPSDVLSVGQEIEAKVVDFKKDDKKISLSMKVLANEEEKTEE
;
A
#
# COMPACT_ATOMS: atom_id res chain seq x y z
N ASP A 1 3.91 39.91 -2.85
CA ASP A 1 3.28 39.36 -4.01
C ASP A 1 4.33 38.73 -4.96
N GLY A 2 4.56 37.45 -4.92
CA GLY A 2 5.45 36.71 -5.81
C GLY A 2 6.75 36.19 -5.21
N GLY A 3 7.03 36.40 -3.95
CA GLY A 3 8.22 35.87 -3.27
C GLY A 3 8.42 36.40 -1.87
N LEU A 4 9.53 36.01 -1.27
CA LEU A 4 9.98 36.46 0.04
C LEU A 4 11.06 37.53 -0.07
N SER A 5 11.02 38.54 0.78
CA SER A 5 12.10 39.46 1.02
C SER A 5 12.78 39.13 2.33
N VAL A 6 14.06 38.87 2.28
CA VAL A 6 14.88 38.53 3.44
C VAL A 6 15.98 39.57 3.64
N VAL A 7 16.28 39.88 4.87
CA VAL A 7 17.38 40.80 5.21
C VAL A 7 18.55 39.99 5.76
N VAL A 8 19.72 40.13 5.11
CA VAL A 8 20.98 39.55 5.53
C VAL A 8 22.01 40.65 5.66
N GLU A 9 22.53 40.87 6.85
CA GLU A 9 23.57 41.90 7.12
C GLU A 9 23.28 43.27 6.44
N ASP A 10 22.07 43.82 6.64
CA ASP A 10 21.57 45.06 6.04
C ASP A 10 21.30 45.01 4.51
N ALA A 11 21.49 43.91 3.86
CA ALA A 11 21.16 43.71 2.44
C ALA A 11 19.81 43.02 2.27
N ARG A 12 18.99 43.52 1.35
CA ARG A 12 17.73 42.88 0.98
C ARG A 12 17.96 41.84 -0.11
N VAL A 13 17.58 40.62 0.18
CA VAL A 13 17.58 39.48 -0.76
C VAL A 13 16.15 39.13 -1.09
N PHE A 14 15.85 39.01 -2.37
CA PHE A 14 14.55 38.56 -2.85
C PHE A 14 14.63 37.08 -3.23
N ILE A 15 13.71 36.27 -2.69
CA ILE A 15 13.55 34.87 -3.04
C ILE A 15 12.22 34.73 -3.78
N PRO A 16 12.21 34.46 -5.10
CA PRO A 16 10.99 34.22 -5.85
C PRO A 16 10.19 33.06 -5.26
N ALA A 17 8.86 33.13 -5.32
CA ALA A 17 7.99 32.08 -4.79
C ALA A 17 8.31 30.68 -5.33
N SER A 18 8.77 30.60 -6.58
CA SER A 18 9.19 29.36 -7.22
C SER A 18 10.49 28.77 -6.67
N LEU A 19 11.27 29.57 -5.94
CA LEU A 19 12.57 29.21 -5.39
C LEU A 19 12.58 29.11 -3.85
N VAL A 20 11.42 29.29 -3.20
CA VAL A 20 11.27 29.19 -1.74
C VAL A 20 11.26 27.75 -1.28
N SER A 21 10.64 26.84 -2.03
CA SER A 21 10.52 25.42 -1.71
C SER A 21 10.67 24.55 -2.95
N ASP A 22 10.96 23.28 -2.75
CA ASP A 22 10.95 22.24 -3.78
C ASP A 22 9.54 21.90 -4.28
N THR A 23 8.52 22.25 -3.50
CA THR A 23 7.11 22.12 -3.82
C THR A 23 6.43 23.48 -3.95
N TYR A 24 5.34 23.54 -4.73
CA TYR A 24 4.57 24.77 -4.87
C TYR A 24 3.86 25.14 -3.55
N GLU A 25 4.22 26.25 -2.99
CA GLU A 25 3.61 26.78 -1.78
C GLU A 25 2.76 28.01 -2.09
N LYS A 26 1.47 27.91 -1.78
CA LYS A 26 0.52 29.02 -1.96
C LYS A 26 0.65 30.09 -0.90
N ASP A 27 1.03 29.69 0.30
CA ASP A 27 1.09 30.59 1.46
C ASP A 27 2.53 30.75 1.93
N LEU A 28 3.09 31.92 1.65
CA LEU A 28 4.43 32.32 2.06
C LEU A 28 4.45 33.01 3.42
N THR A 29 3.29 33.33 3.99
CA THR A 29 3.20 34.07 5.27
C THR A 29 3.74 33.25 6.44
N LYS A 30 3.78 31.94 6.32
CA LYS A 30 4.37 31.04 7.31
C LYS A 30 5.88 31.24 7.51
N TYR A 31 6.55 31.86 6.56
CA TYR A 31 7.98 32.18 6.65
C TYR A 31 8.25 33.58 7.23
N GLN A 32 7.21 34.35 7.55
CA GLN A 32 7.34 35.65 8.15
C GLN A 32 8.00 35.53 9.54
N ASP A 33 9.00 36.38 9.80
CA ASP A 33 9.77 36.43 11.05
C ASP A 33 10.50 35.10 11.39
N GLN A 34 10.78 34.26 10.39
CA GLN A 34 11.58 33.06 10.54
C GLN A 34 12.95 33.19 9.91
N GLU A 35 13.94 32.58 10.53
CA GLU A 35 15.26 32.40 9.93
C GLU A 35 15.19 31.27 8.87
N ILE A 36 15.64 31.58 7.66
CA ILE A 36 15.72 30.63 6.57
C ILE A 36 17.11 30.62 5.95
N GLU A 37 17.54 29.45 5.54
CA GLU A 37 18.78 29.28 4.80
C GLU A 37 18.49 29.25 3.30
N PHE A 38 19.33 29.90 2.52
CA PHE A 38 19.25 29.95 1.06
C PHE A 38 20.61 30.19 0.42
N VAL A 39 20.72 29.92 -0.86
CA VAL A 39 21.91 30.18 -1.67
C VAL A 39 21.64 31.40 -2.54
N ILE A 40 22.63 32.28 -2.70
CA ILE A 40 22.54 33.41 -3.60
C ILE A 40 22.72 32.92 -5.03
N SER A 41 21.65 32.99 -5.85
CA SER A 41 21.66 32.57 -7.24
C SER A 41 22.05 33.69 -8.21
N GLU A 42 21.71 34.91 -7.92
CA GLU A 42 22.04 36.09 -8.73
C GLU A 42 22.43 37.26 -7.84
N PHE A 43 23.56 37.86 -8.14
CA PHE A 43 24.04 39.06 -7.50
C PHE A 43 24.34 40.16 -8.53
N ASN A 44 23.55 41.23 -8.52
CA ASN A 44 23.73 42.35 -9.42
C ASN A 44 23.88 43.67 -8.64
N PRO A 45 25.13 44.08 -8.40
CA PRO A 45 25.39 45.30 -7.59
C PRO A 45 24.93 46.57 -8.28
N ARG A 46 24.92 46.62 -9.61
CA ARG A 46 24.47 47.79 -10.38
C ARG A 46 22.98 48.06 -10.22
N LYS A 47 22.17 46.98 -10.15
CA LYS A 47 20.72 47.05 -9.94
C LYS A 47 20.32 46.93 -8.46
N ARG A 48 21.27 46.82 -7.56
CA ARG A 48 21.03 46.52 -6.14
C ARG A 48 20.06 45.34 -5.93
N ARG A 49 20.22 44.31 -6.79
CA ARG A 49 19.34 43.14 -6.80
C ARG A 49 20.15 41.92 -6.40
N VAL A 50 19.70 41.24 -5.36
CA VAL A 50 20.21 39.93 -4.94
C VAL A 50 19.05 38.95 -4.93
N ILE A 51 19.18 37.85 -5.62
CA ILE A 51 18.19 36.78 -5.68
C ILE A 51 18.72 35.60 -4.90
N GLY A 52 17.93 35.14 -3.94
CA GLY A 52 18.19 33.91 -3.19
C GLY A 52 17.41 32.74 -3.77
N ASP A 53 17.97 31.54 -3.62
CA ASP A 53 17.39 30.28 -4.03
C ASP A 53 17.45 29.29 -2.87
N ARG A 54 16.34 29.14 -2.17
CA ARG A 54 16.20 28.14 -1.11
C ARG A 54 15.92 26.75 -1.66
N LYS A 55 15.25 26.68 -2.82
CA LYS A 55 14.94 25.42 -3.49
C LYS A 55 16.20 24.63 -3.80
N GLN A 56 17.25 25.26 -4.28
CA GLN A 56 18.54 24.62 -4.58
C GLN A 56 19.14 23.97 -3.34
N LEU A 57 19.09 24.64 -2.20
CA LEU A 57 19.56 24.11 -0.92
C LEU A 57 18.72 22.92 -0.47
N LEU A 58 17.39 23.02 -0.56
CA LEU A 58 16.47 21.93 -0.20
C LEU A 58 16.66 20.70 -1.10
N VAL A 59 16.81 20.90 -2.40
CA VAL A 59 17.07 19.82 -3.37
C VAL A 59 18.42 19.15 -3.09
N ALA A 60 19.46 19.93 -2.78
CA ALA A 60 20.77 19.37 -2.42
C ALA A 60 20.72 18.55 -1.14
N ALA A 61 20.07 19.07 -0.09
CA ALA A 61 19.87 18.34 1.17
C ALA A 61 19.04 17.04 0.97
N LYS A 62 18.01 17.10 0.14
CA LYS A 62 17.21 15.94 -0.22
C LYS A 62 18.02 14.89 -0.98
N LYS A 63 18.86 15.30 -1.93
CA LYS A 63 19.75 14.41 -2.67
C LYS A 63 20.80 13.73 -1.77
N GLU A 64 21.37 14.45 -0.81
CA GLU A 64 22.28 13.87 0.17
C GLU A 64 21.60 12.81 1.03
N LYS A 65 20.43 13.11 1.59
CA LYS A 65 19.62 12.15 2.35
C LYS A 65 19.21 10.96 1.51
N GLN A 66 18.84 11.19 0.27
CA GLN A 66 18.51 10.13 -0.68
C GLN A 66 19.71 9.23 -0.95
N LYS A 67 20.89 9.79 -1.17
CA LYS A 67 22.13 9.06 -1.39
C LYS A 67 22.51 8.21 -0.17
N GLU A 68 22.46 8.78 1.04
CA GLU A 68 22.69 8.04 2.27
C GLU A 68 21.69 6.89 2.45
N LEU A 69 20.42 7.13 2.12
CA LEU A 69 19.38 6.10 2.16
C LEU A 69 19.68 4.97 1.18
N PHE A 70 20.04 5.27 -0.07
CA PHE A 70 20.36 4.28 -1.09
C PHE A 70 21.62 3.47 -0.75
N GLU A 71 22.58 4.04 0.00
CA GLU A 71 23.75 3.31 0.51
C GLU A 71 23.39 2.33 1.64
N LYS A 72 22.33 2.61 2.39
CA LYS A 72 21.88 1.80 3.54
C LYS A 72 20.86 0.75 3.18
N ILE A 73 20.13 0.92 2.08
CA ILE A 73 19.03 0.03 1.68
C ILE A 73 19.48 -0.92 0.56
N GLU A 74 18.99 -2.16 0.66
CA GLU A 74 19.20 -3.18 -0.35
C GLU A 74 17.87 -3.87 -0.65
N ALA A 75 17.75 -4.45 -1.83
CA ALA A 75 16.60 -5.27 -2.19
C ALA A 75 16.43 -6.45 -1.22
N GLY A 76 15.24 -6.64 -0.69
CA GLY A 76 14.94 -7.64 0.34
C GLY A 76 15.04 -7.14 1.79
N MET A 77 15.41 -5.88 2.01
CA MET A 77 15.50 -5.28 3.33
C MET A 77 14.16 -4.71 3.81
N LYS A 78 13.87 -4.88 5.09
CA LYS A 78 12.69 -4.26 5.73
C LYS A 78 13.04 -2.85 6.19
N VAL A 79 12.21 -1.89 5.83
CA VAL A 79 12.36 -0.48 6.23
C VAL A 79 11.05 0.09 6.74
N GLU A 80 11.14 1.02 7.65
CA GLU A 80 9.98 1.79 8.12
C GLU A 80 9.84 3.06 7.30
N GLY A 81 8.61 3.37 6.93
CA GLY A 81 8.27 4.58 6.21
C GLY A 81 6.94 5.16 6.67
N VAL A 82 6.65 6.36 6.21
CA VAL A 82 5.40 7.06 6.48
C VAL A 82 4.62 7.23 5.18
N VAL A 83 3.33 6.95 5.20
CA VAL A 83 2.45 7.15 4.05
C VAL A 83 2.35 8.65 3.75
N LYS A 84 2.90 9.05 2.61
CA LYS A 84 2.91 10.44 2.15
C LYS A 84 1.68 10.77 1.31
N ASN A 85 1.31 9.85 0.44
CA ASN A 85 0.14 10.00 -0.43
C ASN A 85 -0.42 8.62 -0.79
N VAL A 86 -1.72 8.56 -1.04
CA VAL A 86 -2.41 7.34 -1.46
C VAL A 86 -3.16 7.62 -2.77
N THR A 87 -2.86 6.83 -3.79
CA THR A 87 -3.50 6.87 -5.11
C THR A 87 -4.34 5.62 -5.35
N ASP A 88 -5.07 5.57 -6.44
CA ASP A 88 -5.92 4.43 -6.77
C ASP A 88 -5.13 3.16 -7.16
N PHE A 89 -3.88 3.32 -7.55
CA PHE A 89 -2.97 2.22 -7.94
C PHE A 89 -1.93 1.85 -6.88
N GLY A 90 -1.80 2.63 -5.81
CA GLY A 90 -0.82 2.37 -4.77
C GLY A 90 -0.67 3.51 -3.76
N ALA A 91 0.29 3.34 -2.88
CA ALA A 91 0.66 4.35 -1.89
C ALA A 91 2.11 4.78 -2.08
N PHE A 92 2.37 6.07 -1.88
CA PHE A 92 3.71 6.61 -1.80
C PHE A 92 4.16 6.66 -0.34
N ILE A 93 5.26 6.00 -0.06
CA ILE A 93 5.84 5.88 1.27
C ILE A 93 7.12 6.69 1.34
N ASP A 94 7.19 7.62 2.29
CA ASP A 94 8.40 8.38 2.56
C ASP A 94 9.34 7.56 3.46
N LEU A 95 10.51 7.25 2.94
CA LEU A 95 11.53 6.46 3.62
C LEU A 95 12.60 7.31 4.32
N GLY A 96 12.41 8.63 4.39
CA GLY A 96 13.34 9.55 5.05
C GLY A 96 14.40 10.16 4.13
N GLY A 97 14.16 10.23 2.84
CA GLY A 97 15.05 10.84 1.83
C GLY A 97 14.66 10.47 0.41
N ALA A 98 13.93 9.40 0.25
CA ALA A 98 13.34 8.97 -1.01
C ALA A 98 11.91 8.48 -0.80
N ASP A 99 11.12 8.60 -1.84
CA ASP A 99 9.76 8.10 -1.87
C ASP A 99 9.74 6.72 -2.53
N GLY A 100 9.17 5.73 -1.84
CA GLY A 100 8.93 4.41 -2.40
C GLY A 100 7.49 4.25 -2.86
N LEU A 101 7.26 3.48 -3.92
CA LEU A 101 5.94 3.12 -4.39
C LEU A 101 5.56 1.74 -3.87
N LEU A 102 4.49 1.69 -3.11
CA LEU A 102 3.81 0.46 -2.72
C LEU A 102 2.61 0.25 -3.65
N HIS A 103 2.77 -0.58 -4.67
CA HIS A 103 1.71 -0.88 -5.62
C HIS A 103 0.56 -1.64 -4.93
N ILE A 104 -0.67 -1.46 -5.41
CA ILE A 104 -1.86 -2.12 -4.86
C ILE A 104 -1.72 -3.64 -4.81
N SER A 105 -1.08 -4.26 -5.80
CA SER A 105 -0.82 -5.70 -5.84
C SER A 105 0.16 -6.19 -4.77
N GLU A 106 0.96 -5.30 -4.18
CA GLU A 106 1.97 -5.58 -3.17
C GLU A 106 1.53 -5.18 -1.74
N MET A 107 0.34 -4.61 -1.59
CA MET A 107 -0.17 -4.15 -0.29
C MET A 107 -0.65 -5.29 0.61
N SER A 108 -1.12 -6.38 0.03
CA SER A 108 -1.61 -7.54 0.77
C SER A 108 -1.50 -8.81 -0.07
N TRP A 109 -1.50 -9.95 0.60
CA TRP A 109 -1.65 -11.27 -0.03
C TRP A 109 -3.05 -11.47 -0.64
N GLY A 110 -4.06 -10.75 -0.11
CA GLY A 110 -5.41 -10.69 -0.66
C GLY A 110 -5.59 -9.57 -1.68
N ARG A 111 -6.78 -9.50 -2.24
CA ARG A 111 -7.15 -8.44 -3.17
C ARG A 111 -7.48 -7.15 -2.43
N VAL A 112 -6.74 -6.10 -2.71
CA VAL A 112 -7.03 -4.74 -2.24
C VAL A 112 -7.75 -4.00 -3.35
N GLU A 113 -8.98 -3.61 -3.12
CA GLU A 113 -9.77 -2.86 -4.11
C GLU A 113 -9.50 -1.35 -4.04
N ASN A 114 -9.26 -0.85 -2.86
CA ASN A 114 -9.02 0.58 -2.65
C ASN A 114 -7.94 0.82 -1.59
N PRO A 115 -6.76 1.30 -2.01
CA PRO A 115 -5.67 1.61 -1.09
C PRO A 115 -6.02 2.65 -0.03
N LYS A 116 -6.92 3.58 -0.35
CA LYS A 116 -7.38 4.64 0.56
C LYS A 116 -8.17 4.13 1.77
N LYS A 117 -8.69 2.90 1.68
CA LYS A 117 -9.35 2.24 2.82
C LYS A 117 -8.38 1.52 3.74
N VAL A 118 -7.20 1.19 3.24
CA VAL A 118 -6.18 0.42 3.95
C VAL A 118 -5.18 1.34 4.64
N PHE A 119 -4.80 2.43 3.99
CA PHE A 119 -3.80 3.37 4.48
C PHE A 119 -4.33 4.80 4.53
N ASN A 120 -3.93 5.52 5.58
CA ASN A 120 -4.14 6.95 5.71
C ASN A 120 -2.81 7.69 5.56
N ILE A 121 -2.88 8.92 5.08
CA ILE A 121 -1.71 9.79 5.00
C ILE A 121 -1.18 10.05 6.42
N GLY A 122 0.11 9.82 6.63
CA GLY A 122 0.77 9.93 7.93
C GLY A 122 0.91 8.63 8.71
N ASP A 123 0.34 7.52 8.22
CA ASP A 123 0.50 6.21 8.86
C ASP A 123 1.95 5.72 8.74
N LYS A 124 2.48 5.19 9.82
CA LYS A 124 3.77 4.49 9.82
C LYS A 124 3.57 3.05 9.39
N VAL A 125 4.34 2.62 8.40
CA VAL A 125 4.29 1.27 7.87
C VAL A 125 5.69 0.69 7.73
N THR A 126 5.83 -0.59 8.02
CA THR A 126 7.04 -1.35 7.73
C THR A 126 6.85 -2.03 6.38
N VAL A 127 7.75 -1.77 5.46
CA VAL A 127 7.69 -2.27 4.08
C VAL A 127 8.97 -3.02 3.71
N LEU A 128 8.85 -3.96 2.78
CA LEU A 128 9.97 -4.68 2.20
C LEU A 128 10.39 -3.99 0.91
N ILE A 129 11.68 -3.77 0.73
CA ILE A 129 12.22 -3.27 -0.54
C ILE A 129 12.27 -4.44 -1.53
N LYS A 130 11.44 -4.34 -2.57
CA LYS A 130 11.36 -5.35 -3.62
C LYS A 130 12.44 -5.13 -4.68
N ASP A 131 12.58 -3.90 -5.13
CA ASP A 131 13.53 -3.50 -6.17
C ASP A 131 13.88 -2.02 -6.05
N ILE A 132 15.06 -1.66 -6.51
CA ILE A 132 15.56 -0.29 -6.55
C ILE A 132 16.00 0.01 -7.97
N GLN A 133 15.31 0.94 -8.63
CA GLN A 133 15.61 1.36 -9.99
C GLN A 133 15.93 2.86 -10.04
N GLY A 134 17.21 3.21 -9.97
CA GLY A 134 17.65 4.60 -9.91
C GLY A 134 17.11 5.30 -8.66
N GLU A 135 16.26 6.30 -8.84
CA GLU A 135 15.61 7.05 -7.74
C GLU A 135 14.28 6.45 -7.29
N LYS A 136 13.82 5.39 -7.96
CA LYS A 136 12.54 4.74 -7.67
C LYS A 136 12.75 3.47 -6.84
N ILE A 137 12.01 3.38 -5.75
CA ILE A 137 12.03 2.22 -4.87
C ILE A 137 10.67 1.53 -4.97
N ALA A 138 10.68 0.27 -5.36
CA ALA A 138 9.49 -0.58 -5.33
C ALA A 138 9.39 -1.26 -3.96
N LEU A 139 8.24 -1.09 -3.32
CA LEU A 139 7.96 -1.60 -1.99
C LEU A 139 6.95 -2.74 -2.03
N SER A 140 6.98 -3.59 -1.02
CA SER A 140 6.04 -4.68 -0.83
C SER A 140 5.69 -4.88 0.64
N LEU A 141 4.44 -5.17 0.93
CA LEU A 141 4.00 -5.66 2.24
C LEU A 141 3.88 -7.20 2.28
N LYS A 142 4.18 -7.85 1.17
CA LYS A 142 4.19 -9.31 1.06
C LYS A 142 5.50 -9.89 1.60
N PHE A 143 5.62 -9.91 2.93
CA PHE A 143 6.77 -10.54 3.57
C PHE A 143 6.78 -12.04 3.28
N PRO A 144 7.90 -12.61 2.79
CA PRO A 144 7.96 -14.05 2.51
C PRO A 144 7.68 -14.92 3.73
N GLU A 145 8.06 -14.44 4.93
CA GLU A 145 7.85 -15.12 6.20
C GLU A 145 6.37 -15.15 6.63
N GLU A 146 5.57 -14.18 6.19
CA GLU A 146 4.15 -14.01 6.51
C GLU A 146 3.23 -14.48 5.40
N ASN A 147 3.75 -15.20 4.41
CA ASN A 147 2.95 -15.71 3.31
C ASN A 147 1.89 -16.68 3.85
N PRO A 148 0.60 -16.32 3.86
CA PRO A 148 -0.45 -17.18 4.41
C PRO A 148 -0.57 -18.51 3.67
N TRP A 149 -0.17 -18.55 2.40
CA TRP A 149 -0.20 -19.77 1.58
C TRP A 149 0.87 -20.80 1.95
N LEU A 150 1.94 -20.40 2.66
CA LEU A 150 2.92 -21.36 3.18
C LEU A 150 2.32 -22.25 4.29
N LYS A 151 1.46 -21.65 5.11
CA LYS A 151 0.75 -22.35 6.20
C LYS A 151 -0.61 -22.88 5.77
N ALA A 152 -1.13 -22.39 4.65
CA ALA A 152 -2.45 -22.79 4.15
C ALA A 152 -2.54 -24.29 3.84
N GLU A 153 -1.46 -24.87 3.31
CA GLU A 153 -1.38 -26.30 3.02
C GLU A 153 -1.55 -27.17 4.26
N GLU A 154 -1.07 -26.71 5.42
CA GLU A 154 -1.24 -27.42 6.69
C GLU A 154 -2.62 -27.19 7.30
N LYS A 155 -3.13 -25.95 7.21
CA LYS A 155 -4.42 -25.56 7.79
C LYS A 155 -5.63 -26.05 6.99
N TYR A 156 -5.53 -25.98 5.66
CA TYR A 156 -6.64 -26.22 4.74
C TYR A 156 -6.40 -27.45 3.87
N LYS A 157 -6.04 -28.55 4.50
CA LYS A 157 -5.90 -29.84 3.80
C LYS A 157 -7.22 -30.28 3.18
N VAL A 158 -7.14 -30.98 2.05
CA VAL A 158 -8.31 -31.63 1.44
C VAL A 158 -8.98 -32.53 2.48
N GLY A 159 -10.28 -32.34 2.66
CA GLY A 159 -11.06 -33.03 3.67
C GLY A 159 -11.20 -32.29 5.03
N SER A 160 -10.55 -31.14 5.20
CA SER A 160 -10.73 -30.31 6.40
C SER A 160 -12.00 -29.48 6.33
N VAL A 161 -12.68 -29.32 7.48
CA VAL A 161 -13.80 -28.39 7.63
C VAL A 161 -13.25 -27.03 8.00
N VAL A 162 -13.67 -26.00 7.27
CA VAL A 162 -13.23 -24.62 7.45
C VAL A 162 -14.41 -23.69 7.55
N THR A 163 -14.25 -22.66 8.37
CA THR A 163 -15.22 -21.55 8.49
C THR A 163 -14.68 -20.35 7.74
N GLY A 164 -15.49 -19.77 6.91
CA GLY A 164 -15.13 -18.59 6.16
C GLY A 164 -16.31 -17.64 5.98
N LYS A 165 -16.01 -16.44 5.52
CA LYS A 165 -16.97 -15.39 5.28
C LYS A 165 -17.14 -15.13 3.81
N VAL A 166 -18.38 -15.04 3.33
CA VAL A 166 -18.66 -14.74 1.93
C VAL A 166 -18.20 -13.30 1.63
N ALA A 167 -17.11 -13.19 0.84
CA ALA A 167 -16.55 -11.92 0.45
C ALA A 167 -17.28 -11.31 -0.76
N ARG A 168 -17.60 -12.15 -1.74
CA ARG A 168 -18.36 -11.77 -2.93
C ARG A 168 -19.04 -12.98 -3.56
N MET A 169 -20.02 -12.73 -4.40
CA MET A 169 -20.72 -13.76 -5.16
C MET A 169 -20.68 -13.47 -6.65
N THR A 170 -20.66 -14.54 -7.44
CA THR A 170 -20.75 -14.53 -8.91
C THR A 170 -21.84 -15.50 -9.35
N ASP A 171 -22.19 -15.51 -10.63
CA ASP A 171 -23.22 -16.41 -11.16
C ASP A 171 -22.89 -17.89 -11.02
N PHE A 172 -21.60 -18.24 -10.93
CA PHE A 172 -21.11 -19.61 -10.83
C PHE A 172 -20.72 -20.06 -9.43
N GLY A 173 -20.69 -19.17 -8.45
CA GLY A 173 -20.31 -19.52 -7.09
C GLY A 173 -20.06 -18.31 -6.18
N ALA A 174 -19.64 -18.61 -4.97
CA ALA A 174 -19.28 -17.62 -3.97
C ALA A 174 -17.78 -17.70 -3.66
N PHE A 175 -17.17 -16.54 -3.50
CA PHE A 175 -15.81 -16.44 -2.97
C PHE A 175 -15.87 -16.26 -1.46
N VAL A 176 -15.24 -17.17 -0.76
CA VAL A 176 -15.23 -17.23 0.70
C VAL A 176 -13.84 -16.87 1.18
N GLU A 177 -13.73 -15.83 1.99
CA GLU A 177 -12.49 -15.46 2.65
C GLU A 177 -12.30 -16.31 3.91
N LEU A 178 -11.28 -17.14 3.93
CA LEU A 178 -10.93 -17.99 5.06
C LEU A 178 -10.02 -17.27 6.05
N GLU A 179 -9.02 -16.60 5.53
CA GLU A 179 -8.12 -15.70 6.24
C GLU A 179 -7.77 -14.52 5.33
N SER A 180 -7.22 -13.45 5.91
CA SER A 180 -6.72 -12.33 5.13
C SER A 180 -5.70 -12.82 4.08
N GLY A 181 -6.05 -12.68 2.80
CA GLY A 181 -5.23 -13.13 1.69
C GLY A 181 -5.49 -14.54 1.18
N ILE A 182 -6.41 -15.30 1.80
CA ILE A 182 -6.81 -16.63 1.36
C ILE A 182 -8.29 -16.64 1.01
N ASP A 183 -8.58 -16.66 -0.28
CA ASP A 183 -9.93 -16.78 -0.82
C ASP A 183 -10.15 -18.17 -1.37
N ALA A 184 -11.28 -18.76 -1.02
CA ALA A 184 -11.72 -20.05 -1.54
C ALA A 184 -12.95 -19.89 -2.42
N LEU A 185 -13.09 -20.76 -3.39
CA LEU A 185 -14.26 -20.82 -4.28
C LEU A 185 -15.24 -21.90 -3.80
N LEU A 186 -16.47 -21.48 -3.55
CA LEU A 186 -17.61 -22.35 -3.34
C LEU A 186 -18.47 -22.33 -4.59
N HIS A 187 -18.33 -23.34 -5.44
CA HIS A 187 -19.11 -23.44 -6.67
C HIS A 187 -20.60 -23.63 -6.38
N VAL A 188 -21.47 -23.06 -7.23
CA VAL A 188 -22.93 -23.11 -7.05
C VAL A 188 -23.45 -24.54 -6.87
N SER A 189 -22.89 -25.53 -7.58
CA SER A 189 -23.26 -26.96 -7.46
C SER A 189 -22.84 -27.61 -6.13
N GLN A 190 -22.03 -26.93 -5.32
CA GLN A 190 -21.50 -27.40 -4.05
C GLN A 190 -22.09 -26.70 -2.83
N ILE A 191 -23.00 -25.75 -3.05
CA ILE A 191 -23.63 -24.97 -1.95
C ILE A 191 -24.70 -25.79 -1.24
N ALA A 192 -25.55 -26.49 -1.99
CA ALA A 192 -26.62 -27.32 -1.44
C ALA A 192 -26.79 -28.63 -2.23
N LYS A 193 -27.55 -29.56 -1.61
CA LYS A 193 -27.92 -30.82 -2.27
C LYS A 193 -28.85 -30.60 -3.44
N GLU A 194 -29.70 -29.59 -3.38
CA GLU A 194 -30.64 -29.21 -4.42
C GLU A 194 -29.98 -28.29 -5.45
N HIS A 195 -30.58 -28.28 -6.65
CA HIS A 195 -30.12 -27.40 -7.72
C HIS A 195 -30.42 -25.93 -7.35
N ILE A 196 -29.38 -25.10 -7.36
CA ILE A 196 -29.45 -23.67 -7.10
C ILE A 196 -29.03 -22.95 -8.36
N ASP A 197 -29.86 -22.03 -8.84
CA ASP A 197 -29.54 -21.23 -10.04
C ASP A 197 -28.49 -20.16 -9.77
N LYS A 198 -28.57 -19.54 -8.58
CA LYS A 198 -27.63 -18.49 -8.18
C LYS A 198 -27.20 -18.64 -6.73
N PRO A 199 -25.95 -18.41 -6.40
CA PRO A 199 -25.47 -18.45 -5.01
C PRO A 199 -26.19 -17.46 -4.10
N SER A 200 -26.65 -16.33 -4.63
CA SER A 200 -27.38 -15.28 -3.91
C SER A 200 -28.75 -15.72 -3.40
N ASP A 201 -29.30 -16.83 -3.92
CA ASP A 201 -30.58 -17.36 -3.45
C ASP A 201 -30.47 -18.04 -2.08
N VAL A 202 -29.27 -18.48 -1.71
CA VAL A 202 -29.00 -19.21 -0.45
C VAL A 202 -28.01 -18.46 0.45
N LEU A 203 -27.05 -17.75 -0.15
CA LEU A 203 -25.97 -17.07 0.57
C LEU A 203 -26.11 -15.56 0.45
N SER A 204 -25.52 -14.86 1.41
CA SER A 204 -25.42 -13.40 1.43
C SER A 204 -23.97 -12.96 1.64
N VAL A 205 -23.57 -11.85 1.01
CA VAL A 205 -22.23 -11.25 1.22
C VAL A 205 -22.08 -10.87 2.70
N GLY A 206 -20.96 -11.29 3.29
CA GLY A 206 -20.68 -11.09 4.71
C GLY A 206 -21.21 -12.19 5.63
N GLN A 207 -21.89 -13.21 5.08
CA GLN A 207 -22.34 -14.36 5.85
C GLN A 207 -21.18 -15.30 6.18
N GLU A 208 -21.10 -15.76 7.42
CA GLU A 208 -20.20 -16.85 7.80
C GLU A 208 -20.80 -18.18 7.40
N ILE A 209 -19.99 -19.03 6.78
CA ILE A 209 -20.36 -20.37 6.36
C ILE A 209 -19.30 -21.38 6.75
N GLU A 210 -19.72 -22.62 7.00
CA GLU A 210 -18.83 -23.75 7.14
C GLU A 210 -18.87 -24.60 5.88
N ALA A 211 -17.71 -25.01 5.42
CA ALA A 211 -17.58 -25.86 4.25
C ALA A 211 -16.36 -26.78 4.37
N LYS A 212 -16.37 -27.85 3.60
CA LYS A 212 -15.26 -28.79 3.54
C LYS A 212 -14.36 -28.49 2.34
N VAL A 213 -13.05 -28.55 2.54
CA VAL A 213 -12.07 -28.40 1.46
C VAL A 213 -12.09 -29.66 0.60
N VAL A 214 -12.45 -29.54 -0.66
CA VAL A 214 -12.51 -30.66 -1.63
C VAL A 214 -11.34 -30.68 -2.58
N ASP A 215 -10.73 -29.52 -2.83
CA ASP A 215 -9.53 -29.38 -3.65
C ASP A 215 -8.66 -28.21 -3.14
N PHE A 216 -7.35 -28.40 -3.21
CA PHE A 216 -6.36 -27.39 -2.81
C PHE A 216 -5.21 -27.35 -3.81
N LYS A 217 -5.06 -26.21 -4.47
CA LYS A 217 -3.98 -25.95 -5.44
C LYS A 217 -3.13 -24.78 -4.97
N LYS A 218 -1.99 -25.08 -4.38
CA LYS A 218 -1.05 -24.10 -3.85
C LYS A 218 -0.47 -23.19 -4.94
N ASP A 219 -0.10 -23.77 -6.08
CA ASP A 219 0.54 -23.04 -7.18
C ASP A 219 -0.42 -22.05 -7.82
N ASP A 220 -1.68 -22.41 -7.96
CA ASP A 220 -2.74 -21.57 -8.50
C ASP A 220 -3.39 -20.66 -7.45
N LYS A 221 -3.04 -20.83 -6.16
CA LYS A 221 -3.66 -20.15 -5.02
C LYS A 221 -5.19 -20.30 -5.03
N LYS A 222 -5.64 -21.52 -5.26
CA LYS A 222 -7.06 -21.87 -5.33
C LYS A 222 -7.41 -22.93 -4.30
N ILE A 223 -8.49 -22.68 -3.59
CA ILE A 223 -9.11 -23.62 -2.66
C ILE A 223 -10.56 -23.79 -3.12
N SER A 224 -10.99 -25.02 -3.30
CA SER A 224 -12.38 -25.34 -3.62
C SER A 224 -13.08 -25.90 -2.39
N LEU A 225 -14.24 -25.35 -2.10
CA LEU A 225 -15.07 -25.71 -0.95
C LEU A 225 -16.35 -26.44 -1.39
N SER A 226 -16.90 -27.25 -0.49
CA SER A 226 -18.20 -27.87 -0.64
C SER A 226 -18.95 -27.90 0.67
N MET A 227 -20.11 -27.31 0.69
CA MET A 227 -21.08 -27.44 1.79
C MET A 227 -21.88 -28.73 1.65
N LYS A 228 -22.09 -29.21 0.42
CA LYS A 228 -22.83 -30.45 0.11
C LYS A 228 -22.15 -31.68 0.69
N VAL A 229 -20.82 -31.78 0.61
CA VAL A 229 -20.06 -32.90 1.17
C VAL A 229 -20.14 -32.90 2.69
N LEU A 230 -20.04 -31.74 3.32
CA LEU A 230 -20.19 -31.58 4.78
C LEU A 230 -21.57 -32.04 5.25
N ALA A 231 -22.65 -31.57 4.61
CA ALA A 231 -24.01 -31.96 4.94
C ALA A 231 -24.28 -33.49 4.75
N ASN A 232 -23.63 -34.11 3.78
CA ASN A 232 -23.75 -35.58 3.57
C ASN A 232 -23.02 -36.40 4.65
N GLU A 233 -22.00 -35.86 5.28
CA GLU A 233 -21.26 -36.50 6.37
C GLU A 233 -21.98 -36.40 7.70
N GLU A 234 -22.63 -35.27 7.97
CA GLU A 234 -23.44 -35.09 9.18
C GLU A 234 -24.62 -36.07 9.23
N GLU A 235 -25.29 -36.34 8.10
CA GLU A 235 -26.38 -37.33 8.01
C GLU A 235 -25.92 -38.77 8.25
N LYS A 236 -24.65 -39.12 7.94
CA LYS A 236 -24.09 -40.45 8.17
C LYS A 236 -23.65 -40.69 9.62
N THR A 237 -23.51 -39.64 10.40
CA THR A 237 -23.10 -39.75 11.81
C THR A 237 -24.31 -39.86 12.75
N GLU A 238 -25.52 -39.55 12.27
CA GLU A 238 -26.78 -39.67 13.03
C GLU A 238 -27.52 -41.03 12.82
N GLU A 239 -27.05 -41.94 11.98
CA GLU A 239 -27.51 -43.33 11.86
C GLU A 239 -26.55 -44.27 12.64
#